data_fd588212575f27b987b15f0d616763a1
#
_entry.id   fd588212575f27b987b15f0d616763a1
#
_cell.length_a   1.000
_cell.length_b   1.000
_cell.length_c   1.000
_cell.angle_alpha   90.00
_cell.angle_beta   90.00
_cell.angle_gamma   90.00
#
_symmetry.space_group_name_H-M   'P 1'
#
loop_
_entity.id
_entity.type
_entity.pdbx_description
1 polymer ?
#
loop_
_entity_poly.entity_id
_entity_poly.type
_entity_poly.pdbx_seq_one_letter_code
_entity_poly.pdbx_strand_id
1 'polypeptide(L)'
;MKRLIILFSLIFGLTATACSNGSTTGQPLVVGETPIAPESRLIDARPDWAAIPGEMAPDFSYTLADGTHKLSDLRGKLVIVNFWASWCLPCVEEMPTLDAARRTNPDLVILAVNRNESTEAISAFAPKVGVSFPLITDRDGAIGERYGVVNLPTTFFINRDGTIAVRHVGALTAERLAERLAEVR
;
A
#
# COMPACT_ATOMS: atom_id res chain seq x y z
N MET A 1 46.66 7.91 -51.84
CA MET A 1 47.47 9.08 -52.24
C MET A 1 47.29 10.17 -51.18
N LYS A 2 48.46 10.69 -50.72
CA LYS A 2 48.71 11.93 -49.88
C LYS A 2 48.09 11.95 -48.50
N ARG A 3 48.81 11.58 -47.49
CA ARG A 3 49.79 12.18 -46.57
C ARG A 3 49.63 13.72 -46.42
N LEU A 4 49.28 14.19 -45.25
CA LEU A 4 49.89 15.43 -44.71
C LEU A 4 49.97 15.35 -43.18
N ILE A 5 51.18 15.31 -42.70
CA ILE A 5 51.66 15.44 -41.33
C ILE A 5 51.91 16.93 -41.13
N ILE A 6 51.44 17.52 -40.05
CA ILE A 6 52.02 18.76 -39.52
C ILE A 6 52.22 18.57 -38.02
N LEU A 7 53.49 18.55 -37.65
CA LEU A 7 54.07 18.75 -36.35
C LEU A 7 54.08 20.26 -36.01
N PHE A 8 54.04 20.57 -34.76
CA PHE A 8 54.71 21.71 -34.06
C PHE A 8 53.86 22.04 -32.82
N SER A 9 54.31 22.35 -31.65
CA SER A 9 55.63 22.48 -31.03
C SER A 9 55.43 22.60 -29.52
N LEU A 10 56.35 22.09 -28.76
CA LEU A 10 56.52 22.31 -27.32
C LEU A 10 56.61 23.79 -26.96
N ILE A 11 55.96 24.21 -25.87
CA ILE A 11 56.51 25.30 -25.02
C ILE A 11 56.45 24.83 -23.59
N PHE A 12 57.65 24.73 -23.05
CA PHE A 12 58.05 24.46 -21.69
C PHE A 12 57.93 25.76 -20.91
N GLY A 13 57.15 25.80 -19.84
CA GLY A 13 57.04 26.95 -18.93
C GLY A 13 57.15 26.49 -17.49
N LEU A 14 58.35 26.46 -17.00
CA LEU A 14 58.74 26.21 -15.61
C LEU A 14 58.65 27.53 -14.82
N THR A 15 57.79 27.62 -13.82
CA THR A 15 57.96 28.66 -12.77
C THR A 15 57.72 28.05 -11.41
N ALA A 16 58.65 28.43 -10.55
CA ALA A 16 58.97 27.86 -9.24
C ALA A 16 58.04 28.32 -8.13
N THR A 17 57.84 27.41 -7.21
CA THR A 17 58.06 27.53 -5.75
C THR A 17 57.46 28.75 -5.01
N ALA A 18 56.48 28.47 -4.17
CA ALA A 18 56.37 29.11 -2.86
C ALA A 18 55.78 28.14 -1.84
N CYS A 19 56.62 27.59 -1.00
CA CYS A 19 56.23 26.97 0.26
C CYS A 19 55.78 28.08 1.20
N SER A 20 54.52 28.08 1.61
CA SER A 20 54.10 28.81 2.82
C SER A 20 53.61 27.79 3.84
N ASN A 21 54.39 27.61 4.89
CA ASN A 21 54.02 26.94 6.11
C ASN A 21 52.89 27.73 6.77
N GLY A 22 51.65 27.26 6.60
CA GLY A 22 50.52 27.69 7.38
C GLY A 22 50.27 26.72 8.51
N SER A 23 50.57 27.07 9.73
CA SER A 23 50.24 26.34 10.94
C SER A 23 48.76 26.12 11.01
N THR A 24 48.35 24.86 10.87
CA THR A 24 46.98 24.43 11.08
C THR A 24 46.73 24.35 12.57
N THR A 25 46.28 25.44 13.18
CA THR A 25 45.60 25.39 14.46
C THR A 25 44.30 24.62 14.26
N GLY A 26 44.25 23.44 14.84
CA GLY A 26 43.06 22.61 14.83
C GLY A 26 41.87 23.32 15.49
N GLN A 27 40.98 23.83 14.65
CA GLN A 27 39.66 24.19 15.12
C GLN A 27 38.90 22.87 15.34
N PRO A 28 38.25 22.69 16.50
CA PRO A 28 37.34 21.58 16.69
C PRO A 28 36.23 21.72 15.68
N LEU A 29 35.95 20.65 14.93
CA LEU A 29 34.74 20.52 14.11
C LEU A 29 33.55 20.73 15.03
N VAL A 30 32.98 21.91 15.04
CA VAL A 30 31.64 22.16 15.56
C VAL A 30 30.71 21.40 14.62
N VAL A 31 30.35 20.21 14.99
CA VAL A 31 29.19 19.51 14.39
C VAL A 31 28.00 20.41 14.71
N GLY A 32 27.60 21.25 13.76
CA GLY A 32 26.36 21.99 13.85
C GLY A 32 25.26 20.96 14.00
N GLU A 33 24.68 20.91 15.19
CA GLU A 33 23.41 20.24 15.38
C GLU A 33 22.42 20.93 14.46
N THR A 34 22.16 20.31 13.31
CA THR A 34 20.96 20.62 12.55
C THR A 34 19.80 20.35 13.52
N PRO A 35 18.95 21.33 13.79
CA PRO A 35 17.77 21.08 14.60
C PRO A 35 16.99 19.96 13.94
N ILE A 36 16.96 18.79 14.56
CA ILE A 36 16.06 17.72 14.17
C ILE A 36 14.69 18.32 14.36
N ALA A 37 14.02 18.62 13.26
CA ALA A 37 12.62 19.02 13.32
C ALA A 37 11.89 17.95 14.13
N PRO A 38 11.06 18.33 15.11
CA PRO A 38 10.42 17.36 15.97
C PRO A 38 9.66 16.36 15.09
N GLU A 39 9.99 15.08 15.22
CA GLU A 39 9.41 13.96 14.46
C GLU A 39 7.88 13.88 14.57
N SER A 40 7.28 14.62 15.49
CA SER A 40 5.83 14.72 15.66
C SER A 40 5.06 15.23 14.44
N ARG A 41 5.71 15.91 13.47
CA ARG A 41 5.05 16.39 12.25
C ARG A 41 4.91 15.34 11.16
N LEU A 42 5.64 14.23 11.22
CA LEU A 42 5.52 13.14 10.24
C LEU A 42 4.42 12.12 10.59
N ILE A 43 3.92 12.14 11.83
CA ILE A 43 2.90 11.20 12.29
C ILE A 43 1.48 11.68 11.95
N ASP A 44 1.29 12.98 11.77
CA ASP A 44 -0.02 13.59 11.46
C ASP A 44 -0.29 13.81 9.96
N ALA A 45 0.65 13.49 9.09
CA ALA A 45 0.41 13.50 7.65
C ALA A 45 -0.27 12.19 7.20
N ARG A 46 -1.36 11.78 7.89
CA ARG A 46 -2.32 10.92 7.22
C ARG A 46 -2.89 11.70 6.06
N PRO A 47 -2.88 11.15 4.86
CA PRO A 47 -3.63 11.75 3.79
C PRO A 47 -5.09 11.91 4.28
N ASP A 48 -5.65 13.09 4.13
CA ASP A 48 -7.05 13.42 4.45
C ASP A 48 -8.10 12.52 3.78
N TRP A 49 -7.65 11.65 2.87
CA TRP A 49 -8.43 10.66 2.13
C TRP A 49 -8.29 9.21 2.65
N ALA A 50 -7.47 8.94 3.67
CA ALA A 50 -7.33 7.57 4.18
C ALA A 50 -8.62 7.10 4.88
N ALA A 51 -9.04 5.87 4.58
CA ALA A 51 -10.20 5.24 5.20
C ALA A 51 -10.03 5.09 6.72
N ILE A 52 -10.88 5.81 7.49
CA ILE A 52 -10.80 5.93 8.96
C ILE A 52 -12.07 5.37 9.59
N PRO A 53 -11.98 4.56 10.67
CA PRO A 53 -13.15 4.15 11.44
C PRO A 53 -14.01 5.35 11.87
N GLY A 54 -15.31 5.22 11.69
CA GLY A 54 -16.31 6.28 11.95
C GLY A 54 -16.65 7.13 10.72
N GLU A 55 -15.84 7.11 9.68
CA GLU A 55 -16.08 7.85 8.44
C GLU A 55 -16.68 6.98 7.33
N MET A 56 -17.21 7.63 6.30
CA MET A 56 -17.71 6.94 5.12
C MET A 56 -16.57 6.20 4.41
N ALA A 57 -16.78 4.93 4.08
CA ALA A 57 -15.85 4.16 3.29
C ALA A 57 -15.66 4.82 1.90
N PRO A 58 -14.41 5.05 1.44
CA PRO A 58 -14.15 5.55 0.11
C PRO A 58 -14.82 4.69 -0.96
N ASP A 59 -15.68 5.29 -1.77
CA ASP A 59 -16.41 4.55 -2.81
C ASP A 59 -15.47 4.16 -3.95
N PHE A 60 -15.68 2.98 -4.50
CA PHE A 60 -14.96 2.50 -5.69
C PHE A 60 -15.87 1.63 -6.57
N SER A 61 -15.56 1.60 -7.86
CA SER A 61 -16.23 0.71 -8.81
C SER A 61 -15.44 -0.59 -8.98
N TYR A 62 -16.16 -1.68 -9.16
CA TYR A 62 -15.61 -3.00 -9.47
C TYR A 62 -16.48 -3.72 -10.49
N THR A 63 -15.91 -4.61 -11.29
CA THR A 63 -16.61 -5.33 -12.35
C THR A 63 -16.73 -6.80 -12.01
N LEU A 64 -17.94 -7.32 -12.12
CA LEU A 64 -18.28 -8.74 -12.04
C LEU A 64 -18.82 -9.22 -13.40
N ALA A 65 -19.17 -10.50 -13.48
CA ALA A 65 -19.70 -11.10 -14.71
C ALA A 65 -21.04 -10.46 -15.18
N ASP A 66 -21.81 -9.92 -14.26
CA ASP A 66 -23.11 -9.29 -14.48
C ASP A 66 -23.03 -7.75 -14.70
N GLY A 67 -21.82 -7.17 -14.59
CA GLY A 67 -21.64 -5.73 -14.87
C GLY A 67 -20.72 -5.02 -13.88
N THR A 68 -20.76 -3.69 -13.97
CA THR A 68 -20.01 -2.80 -13.08
C THR A 68 -20.89 -2.37 -11.91
N HIS A 69 -20.36 -2.50 -10.71
CA HIS A 69 -20.98 -2.18 -9.44
C HIS A 69 -20.12 -1.17 -8.67
N LYS A 70 -20.71 -0.57 -7.65
CA LYS A 70 -20.01 0.31 -6.71
C LYS A 70 -20.14 -0.24 -5.29
N LEU A 71 -19.16 0.08 -4.43
CA LEU A 71 -19.28 -0.23 -3.01
C LEU A 71 -20.55 0.41 -2.42
N SER A 72 -20.91 1.62 -2.83
CA SER A 72 -22.10 2.33 -2.39
C SER A 72 -23.42 1.61 -2.72
N ASP A 73 -23.46 0.72 -3.72
CA ASP A 73 -24.65 -0.08 -4.06
C ASP A 73 -24.95 -1.15 -2.97
N LEU A 74 -24.01 -1.41 -2.08
CA LEU A 74 -24.11 -2.38 -0.99
C LEU A 74 -24.68 -1.77 0.30
N ARG A 75 -25.20 -0.53 0.27
CA ARG A 75 -25.88 0.05 1.43
C ARG A 75 -27.01 -0.87 1.93
N GLY A 76 -27.14 -0.99 3.23
CA GLY A 76 -28.07 -1.92 3.88
C GLY A 76 -27.48 -3.30 4.17
N LYS A 77 -26.30 -3.62 3.62
CA LYS A 77 -25.55 -4.86 3.87
C LYS A 77 -24.38 -4.61 4.83
N LEU A 78 -23.97 -5.67 5.52
CA LEU A 78 -22.67 -5.71 6.18
C LEU A 78 -21.61 -6.00 5.13
N VAL A 79 -20.56 -5.19 5.04
CA VAL A 79 -19.53 -5.37 4.00
C VAL A 79 -18.15 -5.53 4.62
N ILE A 80 -17.41 -6.50 4.13
CA ILE A 80 -15.97 -6.64 4.36
C ILE A 80 -15.26 -6.27 3.05
N VAL A 81 -14.33 -5.30 3.11
CA VAL A 81 -13.35 -5.05 2.06
C VAL A 81 -12.01 -5.56 2.56
N ASN A 82 -11.55 -6.67 1.99
CA ASN A 82 -10.32 -7.34 2.36
C ASN A 82 -9.26 -7.12 1.27
N PHE A 83 -8.13 -6.53 1.64
CA PHE A 83 -7.00 -6.30 0.73
C PHE A 83 -5.99 -7.44 0.86
N TRP A 84 -5.67 -8.07 -0.27
CA TRP A 84 -4.85 -9.26 -0.33
C TRP A 84 -3.94 -9.31 -1.58
N ALA A 85 -3.06 -10.31 -1.63
CA ALA A 85 -2.29 -10.66 -2.84
C ALA A 85 -2.02 -12.17 -2.86
N SER A 86 -1.76 -12.74 -4.05
CA SER A 86 -1.53 -14.18 -4.21
C SER A 86 -0.21 -14.66 -3.59
N TRP A 87 0.78 -13.76 -3.52
CA TRP A 87 2.08 -13.99 -2.88
C TRP A 87 2.06 -13.78 -1.36
N CYS A 88 0.99 -13.24 -0.79
CA CYS A 88 0.82 -12.98 0.63
C CYS A 88 0.26 -14.24 1.32
N LEU A 89 1.14 -15.07 1.89
CA LEU A 89 0.74 -16.32 2.53
C LEU A 89 -0.34 -16.14 3.60
N PRO A 90 -0.21 -15.21 4.59
CA PRO A 90 -1.25 -15.01 5.59
C PRO A 90 -2.58 -14.53 4.99
N CYS A 91 -2.57 -13.83 3.84
CA CYS A 91 -3.79 -13.46 3.13
C CYS A 91 -4.53 -14.69 2.60
N VAL A 92 -3.78 -15.62 2.02
CA VAL A 92 -4.35 -16.86 1.45
C VAL A 92 -4.88 -17.77 2.56
N GLU A 93 -4.18 -17.85 3.68
CA GLU A 93 -4.56 -18.68 4.84
C GLU A 93 -5.86 -18.20 5.51
N GLU A 94 -6.18 -16.90 5.49
CA GLU A 94 -7.43 -16.39 6.08
C GLU A 94 -8.66 -16.54 5.17
N MET A 95 -8.48 -16.75 3.85
CA MET A 95 -9.58 -16.82 2.88
C MET A 95 -10.66 -17.86 3.22
N PRO A 96 -10.36 -19.10 3.65
CA PRO A 96 -11.37 -20.06 4.06
C PRO A 96 -12.20 -19.58 5.27
N THR A 97 -11.58 -18.85 6.20
CA THR A 97 -12.25 -18.29 7.38
C THR A 97 -13.26 -17.22 6.96
N LEU A 98 -12.88 -16.34 6.04
CA LEU A 98 -13.77 -15.33 5.46
C LEU A 98 -14.94 -15.99 4.71
N ASP A 99 -14.67 -17.02 3.93
CA ASP A 99 -15.70 -17.74 3.16
C ASP A 99 -16.71 -18.47 4.07
N ALA A 100 -16.23 -19.09 5.14
CA ALA A 100 -17.09 -19.72 6.15
C ALA A 100 -18.03 -18.69 6.80
N ALA A 101 -17.52 -17.51 7.18
CA ALA A 101 -18.33 -16.44 7.76
C ALA A 101 -19.41 -15.94 6.79
N ARG A 102 -19.07 -15.78 5.50
CA ARG A 102 -20.03 -15.37 4.48
C ARG A 102 -21.14 -16.41 4.30
N ARG A 103 -20.79 -17.69 4.27
CA ARG A 103 -21.78 -18.78 4.11
C ARG A 103 -22.78 -18.86 5.27
N THR A 104 -22.34 -18.49 6.47
CA THR A 104 -23.19 -18.51 7.68
C THR A 104 -23.96 -17.21 7.89
N ASN A 105 -23.60 -16.13 7.18
CA ASN A 105 -24.27 -14.83 7.29
C ASN A 105 -24.70 -14.32 5.89
N PRO A 106 -25.96 -14.52 5.50
CA PRO A 106 -26.46 -14.12 4.17
C PRO A 106 -26.42 -12.62 3.90
N ASP A 107 -26.39 -11.80 4.96
CA ASP A 107 -26.32 -10.33 4.85
C ASP A 107 -24.87 -9.82 4.70
N LEU A 108 -23.90 -10.70 4.88
CA LEU A 108 -22.48 -10.34 4.74
C LEU A 108 -22.04 -10.42 3.29
N VAL A 109 -21.54 -9.32 2.78
CA VAL A 109 -20.85 -9.23 1.49
C VAL A 109 -19.36 -9.09 1.72
N ILE A 110 -18.55 -9.87 1.00
CA ILE A 110 -17.09 -9.77 1.04
C ILE A 110 -16.59 -9.40 -0.35
N LEU A 111 -15.81 -8.33 -0.43
CA LEU A 111 -15.08 -7.88 -1.60
C LEU A 111 -13.58 -8.07 -1.32
N ALA A 112 -12.97 -9.07 -1.92
CA ALA A 112 -11.54 -9.32 -1.78
C ALA A 112 -10.76 -8.56 -2.88
N VAL A 113 -10.20 -7.42 -2.52
CA VAL A 113 -9.48 -6.51 -3.42
C VAL A 113 -8.01 -6.93 -3.50
N ASN A 114 -7.62 -7.44 -4.66
CA ASN A 114 -6.26 -7.89 -4.91
C ASN A 114 -5.36 -6.73 -5.33
N ARG A 115 -4.26 -6.57 -4.62
CA ARG A 115 -3.31 -5.47 -4.80
C ARG A 115 -2.25 -5.76 -5.84
N ASN A 116 -2.19 -4.90 -6.87
CA ASN A 116 -1.10 -4.78 -7.84
C ASN A 116 -0.81 -6.06 -8.67
N GLU A 117 -1.79 -6.94 -8.84
CA GLU A 117 -1.68 -8.11 -9.71
C GLU A 117 -2.64 -8.00 -10.90
N SER A 118 -2.32 -8.70 -11.99
CA SER A 118 -3.17 -8.71 -13.16
C SER A 118 -4.39 -9.62 -12.97
N THR A 119 -5.45 -9.38 -13.73
CA THR A 119 -6.66 -10.21 -13.74
C THR A 119 -6.33 -11.66 -14.08
N GLU A 120 -5.37 -11.89 -15.01
CA GLU A 120 -4.93 -13.21 -15.42
C GLU A 120 -4.25 -13.95 -14.26
N ALA A 121 -3.38 -13.26 -13.49
CA ALA A 121 -2.71 -13.84 -12.33
C ALA A 121 -3.73 -14.25 -11.26
N ILE A 122 -4.70 -13.36 -10.96
CA ILE A 122 -5.77 -13.64 -9.99
C ILE A 122 -6.64 -14.80 -10.47
N SER A 123 -7.04 -14.83 -11.74
CA SER A 123 -7.87 -15.89 -12.32
C SER A 123 -7.17 -17.25 -12.28
N ALA A 124 -5.87 -17.30 -12.55
CA ALA A 124 -5.08 -18.52 -12.44
C ALA A 124 -4.92 -19.00 -10.99
N PHE A 125 -4.98 -18.09 -10.03
CA PHE A 125 -4.85 -18.38 -8.61
C PHE A 125 -6.20 -18.71 -7.93
N ALA A 126 -7.31 -18.15 -8.40
CA ALA A 126 -8.65 -18.29 -7.82
C ALA A 126 -9.06 -19.73 -7.46
N PRO A 127 -8.77 -20.76 -8.32
CA PRO A 127 -9.09 -22.15 -7.97
C PRO A 127 -8.37 -22.66 -6.72
N LYS A 128 -7.20 -22.11 -6.38
CA LYS A 128 -6.41 -22.52 -5.22
C LYS A 128 -7.00 -22.02 -3.90
N VAL A 129 -7.60 -20.81 -3.91
CA VAL A 129 -8.24 -20.26 -2.70
C VAL A 129 -9.65 -20.79 -2.51
N GLY A 130 -10.37 -21.18 -3.58
CA GLY A 130 -11.64 -21.87 -3.51
C GLY A 130 -12.76 -21.13 -2.80
N VAL A 131 -12.75 -19.79 -2.82
CA VAL A 131 -13.74 -18.94 -2.15
C VAL A 131 -14.96 -18.68 -3.04
N SER A 132 -16.09 -18.35 -2.43
CA SER A 132 -17.36 -18.09 -3.11
C SER A 132 -17.71 -16.60 -3.23
N PHE A 133 -16.84 -15.71 -2.79
CA PHE A 133 -16.98 -14.26 -2.93
C PHE A 133 -16.10 -13.70 -4.06
N PRO A 134 -16.41 -12.50 -4.58
CA PRO A 134 -15.66 -11.90 -5.68
C PRO A 134 -14.22 -11.56 -5.31
N LEU A 135 -13.30 -11.89 -6.21
CA LEU A 135 -11.92 -11.41 -6.21
C LEU A 135 -11.84 -10.20 -7.15
N ILE A 136 -11.61 -9.04 -6.59
CA ILE A 136 -11.60 -7.75 -7.31
C ILE A 136 -10.16 -7.39 -7.65
N THR A 137 -9.92 -6.96 -8.89
CA THR A 137 -8.60 -6.51 -9.33
C THR A 137 -8.39 -5.02 -9.01
N ASP A 138 -7.31 -4.71 -8.30
CA ASP A 138 -6.78 -3.36 -8.06
C ASP A 138 -5.37 -3.27 -8.65
N ARG A 139 -5.30 -3.36 -9.99
CA ARG A 139 -4.04 -3.53 -10.72
C ARG A 139 -3.07 -2.36 -10.54
N ASP A 140 -3.57 -1.14 -10.55
CA ASP A 140 -2.80 0.10 -10.35
C ASP A 140 -2.64 0.48 -8.88
N GLY A 141 -3.30 -0.23 -7.98
CA GLY A 141 -3.26 0.02 -6.54
C GLY A 141 -4.12 1.18 -6.06
N ALA A 142 -4.90 1.81 -6.94
CA ALA A 142 -5.64 3.03 -6.65
C ALA A 142 -6.71 2.86 -5.55
N ILE A 143 -7.37 1.70 -5.49
CA ILE A 143 -8.34 1.41 -4.42
C ILE A 143 -7.61 1.32 -3.08
N GLY A 144 -6.52 0.55 -3.03
CA GLY A 144 -5.76 0.38 -1.80
C GLY A 144 -5.08 1.66 -1.33
N GLU A 145 -4.64 2.54 -2.22
CA GLU A 145 -4.13 3.87 -1.86
C GLU A 145 -5.21 4.70 -1.17
N ARG A 146 -6.41 4.78 -1.75
CA ARG A 146 -7.55 5.49 -1.15
C ARG A 146 -7.97 4.94 0.21
N TYR A 147 -7.71 3.67 0.48
CA TYR A 147 -7.93 3.04 1.78
C TYR A 147 -6.71 3.15 2.71
N GLY A 148 -5.60 3.73 2.27
CA GLY A 148 -4.37 3.84 3.05
C GLY A 148 -3.77 2.48 3.41
N VAL A 149 -3.87 1.50 2.49
CA VAL A 149 -3.37 0.14 2.70
C VAL A 149 -1.88 0.07 2.45
N VAL A 150 -1.11 -0.13 3.52
CA VAL A 150 0.35 -0.29 3.49
C VAL A 150 0.76 -1.75 3.64
N ASN A 151 0.08 -2.49 4.52
CA ASN A 151 0.39 -3.87 4.84
C ASN A 151 -0.72 -4.81 4.37
N LEU A 152 -0.37 -6.07 4.08
CA LEU A 152 -1.32 -7.12 3.74
C LEU A 152 -1.25 -8.27 4.75
N PRO A 153 -2.40 -8.89 5.08
CA PRO A 153 -3.73 -8.43 4.73
C PRO A 153 -4.16 -7.22 5.54
N THR A 154 -5.04 -6.40 4.96
CA THR A 154 -5.76 -5.36 5.69
C THR A 154 -7.25 -5.47 5.37
N THR A 155 -8.08 -5.47 6.40
CA THR A 155 -9.52 -5.69 6.27
C THR A 155 -10.31 -4.53 6.88
N PHE A 156 -11.25 -4.01 6.12
CA PHE A 156 -12.20 -3.01 6.56
C PHE A 156 -13.57 -3.64 6.74
N PHE A 157 -14.17 -3.40 7.88
CA PHE A 157 -15.53 -3.80 8.23
C PHE A 157 -16.42 -2.57 8.10
N ILE A 158 -17.45 -2.65 7.28
CA ILE A 158 -18.30 -1.53 6.90
C ILE A 158 -19.72 -1.79 7.36
N ASN A 159 -20.26 -0.81 8.06
CA ASN A 159 -21.64 -0.77 8.55
C ASN A 159 -22.64 -0.70 7.39
N ARG A 160 -23.91 -1.01 7.68
CA ARG A 160 -25.02 -0.93 6.70
C ARG A 160 -25.22 0.48 6.12
N ASP A 161 -24.90 1.53 6.87
CA ASP A 161 -24.93 2.92 6.41
C ASP A 161 -23.72 3.28 5.53
N GLY A 162 -22.69 2.39 5.48
CA GLY A 162 -21.48 2.54 4.71
C GLY A 162 -20.35 3.25 5.43
N THR A 163 -20.48 3.51 6.70
CA THR A 163 -19.37 3.97 7.53
C THR A 163 -18.43 2.80 7.87
N ILE A 164 -17.16 3.07 8.03
CA ILE A 164 -16.18 2.08 8.47
C ILE A 164 -16.36 1.85 9.96
N ALA A 165 -16.73 0.63 10.37
CA ALA A 165 -16.77 0.25 11.78
C ALA A 165 -15.36 0.00 12.31
N VAL A 166 -14.58 -0.83 11.58
CA VAL A 166 -13.26 -1.32 12.02
C VAL A 166 -12.30 -1.39 10.85
N ARG A 167 -11.05 -1.04 11.11
CA ARG A 167 -9.89 -1.41 10.28
C ARG A 167 -9.05 -2.43 11.03
N HIS A 168 -8.82 -3.58 10.44
CA HIS A 168 -7.95 -4.63 10.98
C HIS A 168 -6.74 -4.83 10.07
N VAL A 169 -5.55 -4.89 10.65
CA VAL A 169 -4.28 -5.17 9.94
C VAL A 169 -3.73 -6.49 10.43
N GLY A 170 -3.39 -7.37 9.51
CA GLY A 170 -2.93 -8.74 9.77
C GLY A 170 -4.01 -9.77 9.51
N ALA A 171 -3.61 -11.06 9.55
CA ALA A 171 -4.52 -12.17 9.26
C ALA A 171 -5.65 -12.31 10.31
N LEU A 172 -6.83 -12.68 9.85
CA LEU A 172 -8.01 -12.91 10.65
C LEU A 172 -8.14 -14.40 11.00
N THR A 173 -8.08 -14.73 12.30
CA THR A 173 -8.59 -16.01 12.80
C THR A 173 -10.11 -15.99 12.88
N ALA A 174 -10.73 -17.17 13.03
CA ALA A 174 -12.19 -17.26 13.17
C ALA A 174 -12.71 -16.47 14.38
N GLU A 175 -12.00 -16.53 15.50
CA GLU A 175 -12.32 -15.79 16.73
C GLU A 175 -12.22 -14.28 16.50
N ARG A 176 -11.13 -13.83 15.89
CA ARG A 176 -10.91 -12.41 15.61
C ARG A 176 -11.93 -11.87 14.62
N LEU A 177 -12.27 -12.64 13.60
CA LEU A 177 -13.32 -12.28 12.64
C LEU A 177 -14.68 -12.13 13.33
N ALA A 178 -15.04 -13.07 14.22
CA ALA A 178 -16.29 -13.00 14.97
C ALA A 178 -16.34 -11.76 15.87
N GLU A 179 -15.25 -11.44 16.57
CA GLU A 179 -15.13 -10.20 17.38
C GLU A 179 -15.36 -8.96 16.52
N ARG A 180 -14.70 -8.86 15.36
CA ARG A 180 -14.84 -7.70 14.48
C ARG A 180 -16.23 -7.57 13.87
N LEU A 181 -16.85 -8.69 13.51
CA LEU A 181 -18.23 -8.68 13.01
C LEU A 181 -19.24 -8.23 14.09
N ALA A 182 -18.98 -8.48 15.36
CA ALA A 182 -19.83 -8.01 16.45
C ALA A 182 -19.79 -6.47 16.65
N GLU A 183 -18.77 -5.78 16.12
CA GLU A 183 -18.64 -4.32 16.14
C GLU A 183 -19.42 -3.62 15.01
N VAL A 184 -19.88 -4.37 14.00
CA VAL A 184 -20.55 -3.85 12.80
C VAL A 184 -22.06 -3.77 13.01
N ARG A 185 -22.69 -2.71 12.50
CA ARG A 185 -24.13 -2.41 12.69
C ARG A 185 -24.91 -2.34 11.38
#